data_aa4cacc4664f5b7d4f78d8dcc82a7873
#
_entry.id   aa4cacc4664f5b7d4f78d8dcc82a7873
#
_cell.length_a   1.000
_cell.length_b   1.000
_cell.length_c   1.000
_cell.angle_alpha   90.00
_cell.angle_beta   90.00
_cell.angle_gamma   90.00
#
_symmetry.space_group_name_H-M   'P 1'
#
loop_
_entity.id
_entity.type
_entity.pdbx_description
1 polymer ?
#
loop_
_entity_poly.entity_id
_entity_poly.type
_entity_poly.pdbx_seq_one_letter_code
_entity_poly.pdbx_strand_id
1 'polypeptide(L)'
;MRCLLLVALLLAGSLCAMAQFHLGIRSGFSAPYYTHYSEGKDLNGVKVESRYSSSAIVGIHGGAFGLYEVPIVDEFSLEGEGGVQFSRLGGSVAGVTTSLYYMQFPMRANAVYKLGELGSAGPASILASIGPQIGIGLGGSMNQYTVEWGEGGMNRLNVDLSFHLGMRFSRIPLQGTVFYELGLTSYGGSKHESNTLNNVGISVAYLFF
;
A
#
# COMPACT_ATOMS: atom_id res chain seq x y z
N MET A 1 8.93 -29.41 -23.25
CA MET A 1 7.96 -28.86 -22.31
C MET A 1 7.79 -29.67 -21.02
N ARG A 2 7.60 -31.01 -21.06
CA ARG A 2 7.36 -31.84 -19.84
C ARG A 2 8.53 -31.80 -18.84
N CYS A 3 9.80 -31.82 -19.28
CA CYS A 3 10.97 -31.72 -18.40
C CYS A 3 11.10 -30.35 -17.70
N LEU A 4 10.74 -29.27 -18.39
CA LEU A 4 10.76 -27.90 -17.81
C LEU A 4 9.72 -27.76 -16.70
N LEU A 5 8.55 -28.37 -16.88
CA LEU A 5 7.45 -28.40 -15.90
C LEU A 5 7.84 -29.22 -14.66
N LEU A 6 8.54 -30.34 -14.85
CA LEU A 6 9.05 -31.18 -13.76
C LEU A 6 10.15 -30.47 -12.95
N VAL A 7 11.07 -29.79 -13.62
CA VAL A 7 12.12 -29.00 -12.98
C VAL A 7 11.51 -27.81 -12.22
N ALA A 8 10.52 -27.13 -12.80
CA ALA A 8 9.79 -26.05 -12.13
C ALA A 8 9.01 -26.53 -10.89
N LEU A 9 8.37 -27.71 -10.97
CA LEU A 9 7.68 -28.34 -9.84
C LEU A 9 8.63 -28.79 -8.74
N LEU A 10 9.81 -29.36 -9.08
CA LEU A 10 10.83 -29.74 -8.13
C LEU A 10 11.46 -28.52 -7.43
N LEU A 11 11.73 -27.44 -8.19
CA LEU A 11 12.19 -26.17 -7.63
C LEU A 11 11.13 -25.53 -6.73
N ALA A 12 9.87 -25.51 -7.14
CA ALA A 12 8.77 -25.01 -6.31
C ALA A 12 8.61 -25.84 -5.03
N GLY A 13 8.72 -27.17 -5.12
CA GLY A 13 8.64 -28.07 -3.96
C GLY A 13 9.79 -27.89 -2.98
N SER A 14 11.02 -27.68 -3.46
CA SER A 14 12.18 -27.43 -2.60
C SER A 14 12.12 -26.05 -1.92
N LEU A 15 11.62 -25.03 -2.61
CA LEU A 15 11.39 -23.69 -2.05
C LEU A 15 10.31 -23.73 -0.94
N CYS A 16 9.23 -24.49 -1.13
CA CYS A 16 8.20 -24.68 -0.11
C CYS A 16 8.70 -25.38 1.16
N ALA A 17 9.68 -26.27 1.05
CA ALA A 17 10.24 -27.01 2.21
C ALA A 17 11.12 -26.13 3.10
N MET A 18 11.66 -25.03 2.60
CA MET A 18 12.49 -24.07 3.35
C MET A 18 11.75 -22.80 3.77
N ALA A 19 10.51 -22.64 3.35
CA ALA A 19 9.76 -21.44 3.58
C ALA A 19 9.23 -21.36 5.01
N GLN A 20 9.27 -20.16 5.58
CA GLN A 20 8.74 -19.86 6.90
C GLN A 20 7.51 -18.97 6.78
N PHE A 21 6.48 -19.29 7.53
CA PHE A 21 5.26 -18.49 7.59
C PHE A 21 5.21 -17.71 8.89
N HIS A 22 4.98 -16.41 8.78
CA HIS A 22 4.85 -15.51 9.92
C HIS A 22 3.54 -14.76 9.83
N LEU A 23 2.94 -14.47 10.97
CA LEU A 23 1.80 -13.58 11.10
C LEU A 23 2.25 -12.27 11.75
N GLY A 24 1.54 -11.19 11.46
CA GLY A 24 1.83 -9.89 12.07
C GLY A 24 0.62 -8.99 12.10
N ILE A 25 0.74 -7.96 12.93
CA ILE A 25 -0.16 -6.81 12.94
C ILE A 25 0.63 -5.56 12.64
N ARG A 26 -0.01 -4.58 12.00
CA ARG A 26 0.60 -3.28 11.73
C ARG A 26 -0.34 -2.14 12.05
N SER A 27 0.23 -0.99 12.35
CA SER A 27 -0.47 0.27 12.47
C SER A 27 0.44 1.42 12.09
N GLY A 28 -0.13 2.57 11.73
CA GLY A 28 0.67 3.74 11.39
C GLY A 28 -0.14 4.97 11.07
N PHE A 29 0.61 6.00 10.70
CA PHE A 29 0.09 7.30 10.30
C PHE A 29 0.50 7.60 8.88
N SER A 30 -0.33 8.40 8.21
CA SER A 30 -0.08 8.79 6.84
C SER A 30 -0.59 10.19 6.54
N ALA A 31 -0.22 10.69 5.38
CA ALA A 31 -0.63 11.95 4.81
C ALA A 31 -1.22 11.72 3.42
N PRO A 32 -2.46 11.19 3.34
CA PRO A 32 -3.14 11.00 2.08
C PRO A 32 -3.53 12.33 1.45
N TYR A 33 -3.51 12.37 0.12
CA TYR A 33 -3.89 13.53 -0.68
C TYR A 33 -4.42 13.10 -2.05
N TYR A 34 -5.23 13.97 -2.66
CA TYR A 34 -5.71 13.75 -4.03
C TYR A 34 -4.81 14.41 -5.05
N THR A 35 -4.66 13.78 -6.20
CA THR A 35 -4.23 14.44 -7.43
C THR A 35 -5.41 14.52 -8.37
N HIS A 36 -5.83 15.73 -8.70
CA HIS A 36 -6.87 16.01 -9.68
C HIS A 36 -6.23 16.31 -11.04
N TYR A 37 -6.74 15.67 -12.06
CA TYR A 37 -6.43 15.94 -13.45
C TYR A 37 -7.72 16.27 -14.20
N SER A 38 -7.73 17.37 -14.95
CA SER A 38 -8.83 17.69 -15.85
C SER A 38 -8.32 18.09 -17.21
N GLU A 39 -9.04 17.68 -18.24
CA GLU A 39 -8.80 18.01 -19.63
C GLU A 39 -10.00 18.76 -20.19
N GLY A 40 -9.77 19.94 -20.74
CA GLY A 40 -10.80 20.78 -21.34
C GLY A 40 -10.31 21.46 -22.62
N LYS A 41 -11.18 22.27 -23.20
CA LYS A 41 -10.82 23.21 -24.30
C LYS A 41 -11.09 24.62 -23.84
N ASP A 42 -10.21 25.53 -24.13
CA ASP A 42 -10.44 26.96 -23.92
C ASP A 42 -11.47 27.53 -24.91
N LEU A 43 -11.78 28.80 -24.78
CA LEU A 43 -12.72 29.52 -25.67
C LEU A 43 -12.28 29.53 -27.14
N ASN A 44 -11.02 29.26 -27.41
CA ASN A 44 -10.44 29.20 -28.75
C ASN A 44 -10.35 27.77 -29.30
N GLY A 45 -10.85 26.77 -28.52
CA GLY A 45 -10.79 25.35 -28.86
C GLY A 45 -9.43 24.70 -28.63
N VAL A 46 -8.49 25.39 -27.99
CA VAL A 46 -7.17 24.84 -27.60
C VAL A 46 -7.33 23.92 -26.42
N LYS A 47 -6.72 22.74 -26.50
CA LYS A 47 -6.69 21.76 -25.43
C LYS A 47 -5.96 22.34 -24.19
N VAL A 48 -6.63 22.38 -23.05
CA VAL A 48 -6.08 22.85 -21.79
C VAL A 48 -6.11 21.70 -20.80
N GLU A 49 -4.97 21.40 -20.20
CA GLU A 49 -4.82 20.41 -19.15
C GLU A 49 -4.54 21.12 -17.82
N SER A 50 -5.24 20.73 -16.78
CA SER A 50 -5.03 21.24 -15.42
C SER A 50 -4.74 20.08 -14.49
N ARG A 51 -3.70 20.23 -13.67
CA ARG A 51 -3.34 19.29 -12.62
C ARG A 51 -3.08 20.03 -11.33
N TYR A 52 -3.74 19.62 -10.25
CA TYR A 52 -3.46 20.13 -8.92
C TYR A 52 -3.57 19.02 -7.88
N SER A 53 -2.90 19.21 -6.75
CA SER A 53 -2.99 18.29 -5.61
C SER A 53 -3.70 18.96 -4.45
N SER A 54 -4.51 18.20 -3.71
CA SER A 54 -5.09 18.66 -2.46
C SER A 54 -4.05 18.82 -1.37
N SER A 55 -4.38 19.53 -0.32
CA SER A 55 -3.64 19.43 0.94
C SER A 55 -3.87 18.06 1.56
N ALA A 56 -2.82 17.50 2.14
CA ALA A 56 -2.91 16.24 2.85
C ALA A 56 -3.69 16.38 4.16
N ILE A 57 -4.36 15.31 4.58
CA ILE A 57 -4.96 15.20 5.91
C ILE A 57 -4.20 14.16 6.74
N VAL A 58 -4.52 14.06 8.03
CA VAL A 58 -3.98 12.98 8.85
C VAL A 58 -4.76 11.69 8.55
N GLY A 59 -4.07 10.72 7.97
CA GLY A 59 -4.53 9.36 7.78
C GLY A 59 -4.05 8.45 8.90
N ILE A 60 -4.79 7.40 9.17
CA ILE A 60 -4.40 6.31 10.06
C ILE A 60 -4.70 4.99 9.37
N HIS A 61 -3.90 3.98 9.67
CA HIS A 61 -4.17 2.62 9.20
C HIS A 61 -3.82 1.60 10.27
N GLY A 62 -4.45 0.43 10.17
CA GLY A 62 -4.15 -0.69 11.04
C GLY A 62 -4.73 -1.99 10.48
N GLY A 63 -4.03 -3.10 10.67
CA GLY A 63 -4.46 -4.37 10.11
C GLY A 63 -3.58 -5.54 10.49
N ALA A 64 -3.90 -6.71 9.93
CA ALA A 64 -3.16 -7.95 10.09
C ALA A 64 -2.66 -8.45 8.73
N PHE A 65 -1.54 -9.16 8.76
CA PHE A 65 -0.91 -9.69 7.55
C PHE A 65 -0.20 -11.02 7.84
N GLY A 66 -0.01 -11.78 6.78
CA GLY A 66 0.84 -12.96 6.76
C GLY A 66 2.04 -12.74 5.83
N LEU A 67 3.16 -13.29 6.21
CA LEU A 67 4.39 -13.33 5.42
C LEU A 67 4.75 -14.78 5.11
N TYR A 68 5.20 -15.01 3.90
CA TYR A 68 5.78 -16.26 3.45
C TYR A 68 7.20 -15.99 2.98
N GLU A 69 8.20 -16.35 3.81
CA GLU A 69 9.61 -16.12 3.55
C GLU A 69 10.24 -17.29 2.81
N VAL A 70 10.99 -16.97 1.76
CA VAL A 70 11.82 -17.90 0.99
C VAL A 70 13.26 -17.42 1.08
N PRO A 71 14.15 -18.08 1.84
CA PRO A 71 15.56 -17.75 1.87
C PRO A 71 16.20 -18.11 0.52
N ILE A 72 16.94 -17.17 -0.05
CA ILE A 72 17.66 -17.36 -1.33
C ILE A 72 19.14 -17.64 -1.05
N VAL A 73 19.75 -16.85 -0.17
CA VAL A 73 21.09 -17.06 0.40
C VAL A 73 21.05 -16.63 1.87
N ASP A 74 22.12 -16.85 2.62
CA ASP A 74 22.14 -16.60 4.07
C ASP A 74 21.77 -15.15 4.45
N GLU A 75 22.20 -14.19 3.62
CA GLU A 75 21.96 -12.76 3.86
C GLU A 75 20.73 -12.21 3.15
N PHE A 76 20.13 -12.95 2.22
CA PHE A 76 19.03 -12.42 1.39
C PHE A 76 17.87 -13.38 1.30
N SER A 77 16.67 -12.86 1.56
CA SER A 77 15.40 -13.58 1.37
C SER A 77 14.39 -12.76 0.56
N LEU A 78 13.47 -13.48 -0.05
CA LEU A 78 12.26 -12.92 -0.66
C LEU A 78 11.05 -13.31 0.20
N GLU A 79 10.13 -12.37 0.35
CA GLU A 79 8.89 -12.65 1.07
C GLU A 79 7.68 -12.25 0.21
N GLY A 80 6.66 -13.08 0.26
CA GLY A 80 5.31 -12.72 -0.16
C GLY A 80 4.50 -12.25 1.05
N GLU A 81 3.88 -11.09 0.96
CA GLU A 81 3.00 -10.55 1.99
C GLU A 81 1.58 -10.45 1.48
N GLY A 82 0.61 -10.87 2.29
CA GLY A 82 -0.81 -10.65 2.07
C GLY A 82 -1.53 -10.31 3.36
N GLY A 83 -2.54 -9.44 3.30
CA GLY A 83 -3.20 -9.01 4.53
C GLY A 83 -4.53 -8.30 4.33
N VAL A 84 -5.07 -7.82 5.45
CA VAL A 84 -6.22 -6.94 5.52
C VAL A 84 -5.91 -5.75 6.41
N GLN A 85 -6.28 -4.57 5.96
CA GLN A 85 -5.98 -3.31 6.63
C GLN A 85 -7.19 -2.37 6.54
N PHE A 86 -7.49 -1.66 7.63
CA PHE A 86 -8.42 -0.53 7.63
C PHE A 86 -7.62 0.75 7.55
N SER A 87 -8.08 1.69 6.70
CA SER A 87 -7.38 2.96 6.49
C SER A 87 -8.37 4.12 6.40
N ARG A 88 -7.97 5.25 6.98
CA ARG A 88 -8.59 6.54 6.75
C ARG A 88 -7.72 7.31 5.77
N LEU A 89 -8.29 7.61 4.60
CA LEU A 89 -7.64 8.31 3.50
C LEU A 89 -8.43 9.60 3.19
N GLY A 90 -7.86 10.47 2.36
CA GLY A 90 -8.58 11.67 1.93
C GLY A 90 -7.67 12.85 1.61
N GLY A 91 -8.23 14.06 1.66
CA GLY A 91 -7.52 15.31 1.39
C GLY A 91 -8.39 16.52 1.63
N SER A 92 -7.82 17.71 1.53
CA SER A 92 -8.54 18.96 1.69
C SER A 92 -8.28 19.89 0.50
N VAL A 93 -9.35 20.42 -0.09
CA VAL A 93 -9.32 21.36 -1.21
C VAL A 93 -10.19 22.56 -0.85
N ALA A 94 -9.63 23.75 -0.91
CA ALA A 94 -10.34 25.03 -0.64
C ALA A 94 -11.16 25.00 0.67
N GLY A 95 -10.62 24.39 1.73
CA GLY A 95 -11.30 24.28 3.04
C GLY A 95 -12.33 23.16 3.14
N VAL A 96 -12.58 22.42 2.06
CA VAL A 96 -13.44 21.23 2.06
C VAL A 96 -12.59 20.00 2.33
N THR A 97 -12.78 19.38 3.49
CA THR A 97 -12.06 18.16 3.89
C THR A 97 -12.90 16.93 3.56
N THR A 98 -12.32 16.03 2.80
CA THR A 98 -12.90 14.71 2.52
C THR A 98 -12.14 13.64 3.30
N SER A 99 -12.87 12.82 4.03
CA SER A 99 -12.35 11.67 4.76
C SER A 99 -13.04 10.40 4.27
N LEU A 100 -12.28 9.42 3.82
CA LEU A 100 -12.78 8.16 3.29
C LEU A 100 -12.22 7.00 4.12
N TYR A 101 -13.05 6.03 4.41
CA TYR A 101 -12.68 4.82 5.14
C TYR A 101 -12.67 3.64 4.18
N TYR A 102 -11.55 2.93 4.13
CA TYR A 102 -11.34 1.78 3.27
C TYR A 102 -10.97 0.53 4.07
N MET A 103 -11.46 -0.60 3.59
CA MET A 103 -10.86 -1.89 3.85
C MET A 103 -9.95 -2.23 2.68
N GLN A 104 -8.67 -2.42 2.95
CA GLN A 104 -7.63 -2.61 1.94
C GLN A 104 -7.02 -4.00 2.07
N PHE A 105 -6.68 -4.58 0.93
CA PHE A 105 -6.06 -5.90 0.78
C PHE A 105 -4.69 -5.73 0.12
N PRO A 106 -3.63 -5.46 0.89
CA PRO A 106 -2.28 -5.38 0.37
C PRO A 106 -1.76 -6.76 -0.05
N MET A 107 -1.09 -6.80 -1.20
CA MET A 107 -0.33 -7.95 -1.70
C MET A 107 1.04 -7.46 -2.14
N ARG A 108 2.10 -7.84 -1.43
CA ARG A 108 3.44 -7.28 -1.65
C ARG A 108 4.48 -8.38 -1.82
N ALA A 109 5.48 -8.09 -2.63
CA ALA A 109 6.74 -8.81 -2.66
C ALA A 109 7.78 -7.98 -1.91
N ASN A 110 8.45 -8.59 -0.96
CA ASN A 110 9.48 -7.96 -0.13
C ASN A 110 10.84 -8.58 -0.46
N ALA A 111 11.83 -7.74 -0.68
CA ALA A 111 13.24 -8.11 -0.70
C ALA A 111 13.84 -7.77 0.67
N VAL A 112 14.42 -8.75 1.35
CA VAL A 112 14.96 -8.59 2.71
C VAL A 112 16.44 -8.92 2.71
N TYR A 113 17.25 -7.97 3.17
CA TYR A 113 18.69 -8.11 3.32
C TYR A 113 19.10 -8.04 4.79
N LYS A 114 19.75 -9.08 5.30
CA LYS A 114 20.23 -9.18 6.69
C LYS A 114 21.51 -8.38 6.87
N LEU A 115 21.50 -7.42 7.77
CA LEU A 115 22.68 -6.57 8.08
C LEU A 115 23.61 -7.18 9.14
N GLY A 116 23.16 -8.25 9.83
CA GLY A 116 23.87 -8.78 10.98
C GLY A 116 23.52 -8.05 12.29
N GLU A 117 24.40 -8.18 13.28
CA GLU A 117 24.20 -7.63 14.64
C GLU A 117 24.24 -6.09 14.67
N LEU A 118 23.21 -5.45 15.15
CA LEU A 118 23.10 -3.99 15.34
C LEU A 118 23.11 -3.67 16.86
N GLY A 119 24.25 -3.88 17.50
CA GLY A 119 24.44 -3.61 18.93
C GLY A 119 23.43 -4.34 19.81
N SER A 120 22.81 -3.64 20.74
CA SER A 120 21.84 -4.21 21.70
C SER A 120 20.50 -4.58 21.07
N ALA A 121 20.18 -4.08 19.89
CA ALA A 121 18.94 -4.40 19.16
C ALA A 121 18.98 -5.81 18.50
N GLY A 122 20.17 -6.46 18.46
CA GLY A 122 20.38 -7.75 17.85
C GLY A 122 20.41 -7.70 16.31
N PRO A 123 20.20 -8.84 15.64
CA PRO A 123 20.21 -8.91 14.19
C PRO A 123 19.13 -8.00 13.59
N ALA A 124 19.51 -7.24 12.57
CA ALA A 124 18.61 -6.35 11.83
C ALA A 124 18.62 -6.69 10.35
N SER A 125 17.55 -6.33 9.66
CA SER A 125 17.40 -6.47 8.22
C SER A 125 16.82 -5.20 7.62
N ILE A 126 17.27 -4.85 6.42
CA ILE A 126 16.60 -3.85 5.58
C ILE A 126 15.59 -4.59 4.70
N LEU A 127 14.45 -3.98 4.49
CA LEU A 127 13.44 -4.50 3.59
C LEU A 127 13.00 -3.43 2.59
N ALA A 128 12.80 -3.85 1.35
CA ALA A 128 12.16 -3.07 0.30
C ALA A 128 10.98 -3.86 -0.25
N SER A 129 9.83 -3.22 -0.39
CA SER A 129 8.59 -3.90 -0.80
C SER A 129 7.90 -3.14 -1.92
N ILE A 130 7.27 -3.90 -2.81
CA ILE A 130 6.40 -3.39 -3.86
C ILE A 130 5.21 -4.33 -4.04
N GLY A 131 4.05 -3.78 -4.32
CA GLY A 131 2.90 -4.59 -4.70
C GLY A 131 1.59 -3.82 -4.81
N PRO A 132 0.59 -4.43 -5.44
CA PRO A 132 -0.74 -3.86 -5.54
C PRO A 132 -1.46 -3.92 -4.19
N GLN A 133 -2.39 -2.98 -4.02
CA GLN A 133 -3.31 -2.93 -2.91
C GLN A 133 -4.70 -2.63 -3.45
N ILE A 134 -5.67 -3.45 -3.09
CA ILE A 134 -7.07 -3.27 -3.49
C ILE A 134 -7.84 -2.74 -2.29
N GLY A 135 -8.51 -1.61 -2.43
CA GLY A 135 -9.32 -0.98 -1.40
C GLY A 135 -10.81 -1.00 -1.73
N ILE A 136 -11.63 -1.28 -0.73
CA ILE A 136 -13.08 -1.22 -0.81
C ILE A 136 -13.56 -0.11 0.13
N GLY A 137 -14.22 0.91 -0.41
CA GLY A 137 -14.80 2.01 0.36
C GLY A 137 -15.94 1.54 1.26
N LEU A 138 -15.79 1.79 2.56
CA LEU A 138 -16.77 1.44 3.58
C LEU A 138 -17.69 2.61 3.91
N GLY A 139 -17.15 3.82 3.91
CA GLY A 139 -17.87 5.04 4.27
C GLY A 139 -16.98 6.26 4.07
N GLY A 140 -17.53 7.43 4.28
CA GLY A 140 -16.77 8.67 4.21
C GLY A 140 -17.62 9.88 4.50
N SER A 141 -16.96 11.02 4.68
CA SER A 141 -17.59 12.32 4.86
C SER A 141 -16.84 13.38 4.05
N MET A 142 -17.61 14.34 3.54
CA MET A 142 -17.11 15.56 2.93
C MET A 142 -17.63 16.73 3.75
N ASN A 143 -16.80 17.31 4.61
CA ASN A 143 -17.21 18.18 5.69
C ASN A 143 -18.33 17.54 6.54
N GLN A 144 -19.56 18.05 6.44
CA GLN A 144 -20.75 17.61 7.20
C GLN A 144 -21.61 16.58 6.44
N TYR A 145 -21.33 16.35 5.15
CA TYR A 145 -22.12 15.46 4.29
C TYR A 145 -21.50 14.06 4.24
N THR A 146 -22.37 13.05 4.23
CA THR A 146 -21.95 11.66 3.98
C THR A 146 -21.59 11.50 2.50
N VAL A 147 -20.51 10.77 2.22
CA VAL A 147 -20.11 10.44 0.86
C VAL A 147 -21.04 9.38 0.28
N GLU A 148 -21.59 9.66 -0.88
CA GLU A 148 -22.36 8.70 -1.66
C GLU A 148 -21.44 7.88 -2.55
N TRP A 149 -21.70 6.57 -2.60
CA TRP A 149 -20.91 5.61 -3.38
C TRP A 149 -21.72 5.08 -4.57
N GLY A 150 -21.06 4.92 -5.71
CA GLY A 150 -21.66 4.35 -6.91
C GLY A 150 -22.00 5.38 -7.97
N GLU A 151 -23.06 5.15 -8.75
CA GLU A 151 -23.43 5.97 -9.89
C GLU A 151 -23.75 7.41 -9.47
N GLY A 152 -23.04 8.38 -10.03
CA GLY A 152 -23.11 9.80 -9.65
C GLY A 152 -22.32 10.20 -8.40
N GLY A 153 -21.75 9.25 -7.66
CA GLY A 153 -20.95 9.46 -6.46
C GLY A 153 -19.49 9.02 -6.63
N MET A 154 -18.86 8.68 -5.50
CA MET A 154 -17.48 8.19 -5.50
C MET A 154 -17.41 6.70 -5.85
N ASN A 155 -16.32 6.30 -6.49
CA ASN A 155 -16.05 4.89 -6.79
C ASN A 155 -15.63 4.16 -5.49
N ARG A 156 -16.27 3.03 -5.20
CA ARG A 156 -15.93 2.21 -4.02
C ARG A 156 -14.60 1.48 -4.16
N LEU A 157 -14.25 1.11 -5.39
CA LEU A 157 -13.03 0.36 -5.63
C LEU A 157 -11.86 1.32 -5.82
N ASN A 158 -10.83 1.14 -5.02
CA ASN A 158 -9.55 1.80 -5.17
C ASN A 158 -8.47 0.75 -5.41
N VAL A 159 -7.58 1.01 -6.36
CA VAL A 159 -6.40 0.18 -6.62
C VAL A 159 -5.19 1.07 -6.57
N ASP A 160 -4.23 0.68 -5.75
CA ASP A 160 -2.98 1.41 -5.53
C ASP A 160 -1.79 0.49 -5.84
N LEU A 161 -0.67 1.10 -6.18
CA LEU A 161 0.64 0.47 -6.17
C LEU A 161 1.41 1.00 -4.95
N SER A 162 1.78 0.11 -4.04
CA SER A 162 2.46 0.46 -2.79
C SER A 162 3.95 0.15 -2.86
N PHE A 163 4.76 1.06 -2.30
CA PHE A 163 6.21 0.94 -2.16
C PHE A 163 6.54 1.15 -0.68
N HIS A 164 7.32 0.24 -0.10
CA HIS A 164 7.76 0.34 1.28
C HIS A 164 9.28 0.20 1.35
N LEU A 165 9.88 0.93 2.28
CA LEU A 165 11.26 0.78 2.67
C LEU A 165 11.33 0.79 4.20
N GLY A 166 12.09 -0.13 4.79
CA GLY A 166 12.11 -0.22 6.24
C GLY A 166 13.19 -1.10 6.81
N MET A 167 13.08 -1.29 8.11
CA MET A 167 13.97 -2.15 8.91
C MET A 167 13.15 -3.08 9.78
N ARG A 168 13.66 -4.30 9.95
CA ARG A 168 13.14 -5.32 10.86
C ARG A 168 14.23 -5.71 11.85
N PHE A 169 13.83 -5.88 13.10
CA PHE A 169 14.70 -6.35 14.19
C PHE A 169 14.27 -7.75 14.62
N SER A 170 15.23 -8.67 14.67
CA SER A 170 14.89 -10.08 15.01
C SER A 170 14.77 -10.31 16.52
N ARG A 171 15.51 -9.58 17.34
CA ARG A 171 15.46 -9.71 18.81
C ARG A 171 14.19 -9.11 19.40
N ILE A 172 13.73 -8.00 18.85
CA ILE A 172 12.44 -7.40 19.13
C ILE A 172 11.65 -7.56 17.84
N PRO A 173 10.54 -8.33 17.82
CA PRO A 173 9.82 -8.66 16.58
C PRO A 173 9.08 -7.46 16.00
N LEU A 174 9.82 -6.36 15.81
CA LEU A 174 9.32 -5.09 15.28
C LEU A 174 9.89 -4.82 13.89
N GLN A 175 9.03 -4.28 13.07
CA GLN A 175 9.36 -3.77 11.74
C GLN A 175 8.85 -2.33 11.62
N GLY A 176 9.73 -1.41 11.26
CA GLY A 176 9.37 -0.03 10.93
C GLY A 176 9.50 0.20 9.44
N THR A 177 8.53 0.84 8.81
CA THR A 177 8.56 1.18 7.38
C THR A 177 8.10 2.61 7.11
N VAL A 178 8.72 3.25 6.12
CA VAL A 178 8.15 4.37 5.41
C VAL A 178 7.51 3.83 4.12
N PHE A 179 6.43 4.43 3.66
CA PHE A 179 5.74 3.94 2.47
C PHE A 179 5.18 5.08 1.61
N TYR A 180 4.99 4.75 0.34
CA TYR A 180 4.27 5.55 -0.62
C TYR A 180 3.28 4.67 -1.37
N GLU A 181 2.02 5.11 -1.47
CA GLU A 181 0.96 4.46 -2.23
C GLU A 181 0.54 5.37 -3.38
N LEU A 182 0.69 4.88 -4.58
CA LEU A 182 0.32 5.54 -5.83
C LEU A 182 -1.07 5.04 -6.25
N GLY A 183 -2.07 5.92 -6.22
CA GLY A 183 -3.41 5.60 -6.72
C GLY A 183 -3.41 5.37 -8.22
N LEU A 184 -3.94 4.22 -8.64
CA LEU A 184 -4.05 3.82 -10.04
C LEU A 184 -5.48 4.00 -10.58
N THR A 185 -6.47 4.04 -9.70
CA THR A 185 -7.88 4.21 -10.06
C THR A 185 -8.39 5.58 -9.68
N SER A 186 -9.31 6.11 -10.48
CA SER A 186 -10.04 7.33 -10.13
C SER A 186 -11.17 7.00 -9.16
N TYR A 187 -11.23 7.68 -8.02
CA TYR A 187 -12.31 7.53 -7.04
C TYR A 187 -13.55 8.38 -7.38
N GLY A 188 -13.48 9.26 -8.38
CA GLY A 188 -14.60 10.09 -8.86
C GLY A 188 -14.14 11.00 -9.98
N GLY A 189 -15.09 11.56 -10.71
CA GLY A 189 -14.86 12.46 -11.83
C GLY A 189 -15.66 12.09 -13.08
N SER A 190 -15.66 12.97 -14.04
CA SER A 190 -16.27 12.76 -15.37
C SER A 190 -15.27 12.09 -16.33
N LYS A 191 -15.70 11.84 -17.58
CA LYS A 191 -14.81 11.29 -18.63
C LYS A 191 -13.55 12.13 -18.89
N HIS A 192 -13.57 13.41 -18.53
CA HIS A 192 -12.46 14.36 -18.74
C HIS A 192 -11.76 14.77 -17.45
N GLU A 193 -12.14 14.14 -16.31
CA GLU A 193 -11.59 14.43 -15.00
C GLU A 193 -11.23 13.11 -14.31
N SER A 194 -10.08 13.10 -13.67
CA SER A 194 -9.61 11.95 -12.89
C SER A 194 -9.08 12.42 -11.55
N ASN A 195 -9.54 11.77 -10.49
CA ASN A 195 -9.09 12.01 -9.13
C ASN A 195 -8.43 10.75 -8.59
N THR A 196 -7.13 10.76 -8.45
CA THR A 196 -6.39 9.64 -7.85
C THR A 196 -6.02 9.95 -6.41
N LEU A 197 -6.08 8.95 -5.55
CA LEU A 197 -5.76 9.05 -4.14
C LEU A 197 -4.35 8.52 -3.91
N ASN A 198 -3.45 9.39 -3.46
CA ASN A 198 -2.09 9.03 -3.12
C ASN A 198 -1.89 9.10 -1.61
N ASN A 199 -0.91 8.39 -1.09
CA ASN A 199 -0.68 8.32 0.33
C ASN A 199 0.81 8.15 0.63
N VAL A 200 1.32 8.85 1.62
CA VAL A 200 2.68 8.68 2.14
C VAL A 200 2.61 8.55 3.65
N GLY A 201 3.42 7.69 4.24
CA GLY A 201 3.32 7.50 5.67
C GLY A 201 4.41 6.64 6.28
N ILE A 202 4.21 6.36 7.56
CA ILE A 202 5.05 5.49 8.38
C ILE A 202 4.19 4.40 9.00
N SER A 203 4.75 3.22 9.13
CA SER A 203 4.08 2.07 9.72
C SER A 203 5.02 1.32 10.66
N VAL A 204 4.46 0.82 11.75
CA VAL A 204 5.14 -0.10 12.66
C VAL A 204 4.34 -1.40 12.65
N ALA A 205 5.05 -2.52 12.56
CA ALA A 205 4.48 -3.84 12.62
C ALA A 205 5.13 -4.67 13.72
N TYR A 206 4.34 -5.55 14.31
CA TYR A 206 4.78 -6.60 15.23
C TYR A 206 4.55 -7.95 14.58
N LEU A 207 5.60 -8.77 14.55
CA LEU A 207 5.60 -10.12 13.97
C LEU A 207 5.43 -11.16 15.07
N PHE A 208 4.48 -12.08 14.91
CA PHE A 208 4.32 -13.24 15.76
C PHE A 208 5.16 -14.40 15.19
N PHE A 209 5.95 -15.04 16.02
CA PHE A 209 6.79 -16.18 15.65
C PHE A 209 6.12 -17.49 16.06
#